data_d8954c2124418eb951dcd797fe4a5b47
#
_entry.id   d8954c2124418eb951dcd797fe4a5b47
#
_cell.length_a   1.000
_cell.length_b   1.000
_cell.length_c   1.000
_cell.angle_alpha   90.00
_cell.angle_beta   90.00
_cell.angle_gamma   90.00
#
_symmetry.space_group_name_H-M   'P 1'
#
loop_
_entity.id
_entity.type
_entity.pdbx_description
1 polymer ?
#
loop_
_entity_poly.entity_id
_entity_poly.type
_entity_poly.pdbx_seq_one_letter_code
_entity_poly.pdbx_strand_id
1 'polypeptide(L)'
;MAGYVGTTLNDLPPVLGLNGSELFFLYQYDPLISTWITYSCTASQLFDGGTSGASTCSMRQLFAAMADEDVLVDAFDQLSSDITNTYNIAWNHAYRMTITDPFITGFLQPALGYSDVQMIALFVLALTFPV
;
A
#
# COMPACT_ATOMS: atom_id res chain seq x y z
N MET A 1 9.16 -4.36 -30.55
CA MET A 1 10.09 -3.39 -29.99
C MET A 1 11.41 -3.48 -30.69
N ALA A 2 11.48 -2.78 -31.76
CA ALA A 2 12.66 -2.87 -32.63
C ALA A 2 13.94 -2.37 -31.94
N GLY A 3 13.87 -1.41 -31.05
CA GLY A 3 15.03 -0.81 -30.41
C GLY A 3 15.81 -1.72 -29.46
N TYR A 4 15.26 -2.87 -29.09
CA TYR A 4 15.88 -3.76 -28.13
C TYR A 4 16.12 -5.18 -28.65
N VAL A 5 16.09 -5.35 -29.96
CA VAL A 5 16.40 -6.64 -30.56
C VAL A 5 17.85 -7.00 -30.24
N GLY A 6 18.04 -8.18 -29.63
CA GLY A 6 19.35 -8.64 -29.21
C GLY A 6 19.84 -8.09 -27.87
N THR A 7 19.05 -7.22 -27.20
CA THR A 7 19.38 -6.66 -25.87
C THR A 7 18.63 -7.42 -24.79
N THR A 8 19.32 -7.83 -23.71
CA THR A 8 18.66 -8.42 -22.53
C THR A 8 18.21 -7.34 -21.58
N LEU A 9 17.33 -7.70 -20.63
CA LEU A 9 16.88 -6.75 -19.61
C LEU A 9 18.03 -6.24 -18.74
N ASN A 10 19.07 -7.03 -18.56
CA ASN A 10 20.26 -6.65 -17.79
C ASN A 10 21.10 -5.58 -18.49
N ASP A 11 20.94 -5.41 -19.80
CA ASP A 11 21.67 -4.41 -20.58
C ASP A 11 20.98 -3.05 -20.58
N LEU A 12 19.77 -2.96 -19.99
CA LEU A 12 19.04 -1.70 -19.88
C LEU A 12 19.55 -0.87 -18.70
N PRO A 13 19.55 0.46 -18.83
CA PRO A 13 19.95 1.32 -17.71
C PRO A 13 19.04 1.08 -16.50
N PRO A 14 19.59 1.08 -15.28
CA PRO A 14 18.78 0.98 -14.09
C PRO A 14 17.93 2.24 -13.89
N VAL A 15 16.74 2.07 -13.30
CA VAL A 15 15.91 3.21 -12.93
C VAL A 15 16.50 3.89 -11.70
N LEU A 16 16.55 5.22 -11.71
CA LEU A 16 17.10 6.00 -10.59
C LEU A 16 16.10 6.17 -9.45
N GLY A 17 14.81 6.09 -9.76
CA GLY A 17 13.73 6.20 -8.79
C GLY A 17 12.40 6.22 -9.54
N LEU A 18 11.31 6.01 -8.81
CA LEU A 18 9.97 6.02 -9.38
C LEU A 18 9.26 7.31 -8.99
N ASN A 19 8.66 7.99 -9.98
CA ASN A 19 7.88 9.20 -9.75
C ASN A 19 6.36 8.99 -9.91
N GLY A 20 5.95 7.78 -10.24
CA GLY A 20 4.53 7.43 -10.41
C GLY A 20 4.06 7.42 -11.85
N SER A 21 4.80 7.99 -12.80
CA SER A 21 4.42 8.07 -14.21
C SER A 21 5.05 7.00 -15.07
N GLU A 22 5.95 6.20 -14.54
CA GLU A 22 6.59 5.10 -15.25
C GLU A 22 5.55 4.10 -15.72
N LEU A 23 5.81 3.47 -16.87
CA LEU A 23 4.93 2.47 -17.44
C LEU A 23 5.47 1.08 -17.21
N PHE A 24 4.60 0.19 -16.76
CA PHE A 24 4.85 -1.24 -16.62
C PHE A 24 3.91 -2.00 -17.54
N PHE A 25 4.39 -3.10 -18.13
CA PHE A 25 3.59 -3.96 -18.96
C PHE A 25 3.28 -5.24 -18.20
N LEU A 26 1.99 -5.60 -18.17
CA LEU A 26 1.48 -6.78 -17.50
C LEU A 26 0.92 -7.76 -18.52
N TYR A 27 1.22 -9.03 -18.34
CA TYR A 27 0.64 -10.12 -19.09
C TYR A 27 -0.45 -10.76 -18.25
N GLN A 28 -1.68 -10.77 -18.73
CA GLN A 28 -2.80 -11.33 -18.00
C GLN A 28 -3.63 -12.24 -18.91
N TYR A 29 -3.93 -13.44 -18.41
CA TYR A 29 -4.77 -14.38 -19.11
C TYR A 29 -6.24 -14.03 -18.92
N ASP A 30 -6.97 -13.89 -20.04
CA ASP A 30 -8.41 -13.68 -20.02
C ASP A 30 -9.11 -15.00 -20.36
N PRO A 31 -9.76 -15.66 -19.40
CA PRO A 31 -10.42 -16.94 -19.64
C PRO A 31 -11.66 -16.82 -20.55
N LEU A 32 -12.26 -15.63 -20.65
CA LEU A 32 -13.44 -15.44 -21.50
C LEU A 32 -13.11 -15.52 -22.98
N ILE A 33 -11.91 -15.10 -23.37
CA ILE A 33 -11.45 -15.13 -24.75
C ILE A 33 -10.28 -16.09 -24.94
N SER A 34 -9.89 -16.80 -23.89
CA SER A 34 -8.84 -17.83 -23.90
C SER A 34 -7.52 -17.33 -24.49
N THR A 35 -7.12 -16.11 -24.15
CA THR A 35 -5.88 -15.54 -24.65
C THR A 35 -5.19 -14.67 -23.60
N TRP A 36 -3.91 -14.47 -23.81
CA TRP A 36 -3.11 -13.55 -23.01
C TRP A 36 -3.18 -12.15 -23.60
N ILE A 37 -3.41 -11.18 -22.73
CA ILE A 37 -3.50 -9.77 -23.12
C ILE A 37 -2.42 -9.00 -22.41
N THR A 38 -1.76 -8.09 -23.14
CA THR A 38 -0.78 -7.18 -22.58
C THR A 38 -1.49 -5.89 -22.16
N TYR A 39 -1.34 -5.55 -20.89
CA TYR A 39 -1.83 -4.29 -20.33
C TYR A 39 -0.65 -3.43 -19.93
N SER A 40 -0.88 -2.12 -19.88
CA SER A 40 0.07 -1.18 -19.29
C SER A 40 -0.55 -0.54 -18.05
N CYS A 41 0.29 -0.24 -17.08
CA CYS A 41 -0.11 0.55 -15.93
C CYS A 41 1.04 1.48 -15.52
N THR A 42 0.72 2.57 -14.85
CA THR A 42 1.74 3.44 -14.27
C THR A 42 2.20 2.87 -12.94
N ALA A 43 3.35 3.36 -12.46
CA ALA A 43 3.83 3.01 -11.12
C ALA A 43 2.79 3.35 -10.06
N SER A 44 2.13 4.51 -10.18
CA SER A 44 1.06 4.92 -9.26
C SER A 44 -0.09 3.92 -9.24
N GLN A 45 -0.54 3.46 -10.41
CA GLN A 45 -1.61 2.47 -10.51
C GLN A 45 -1.19 1.13 -9.90
N LEU A 46 0.05 0.72 -10.13
CA LEU A 46 0.58 -0.53 -9.60
C LEU A 46 0.60 -0.52 -8.06
N PHE A 47 1.00 0.59 -7.45
CA PHE A 47 1.07 0.70 -6.00
C PHE A 47 -0.27 1.01 -5.35
N ASP A 48 -1.16 1.75 -6.02
CA ASP A 48 -2.43 2.18 -5.42
C ASP A 48 -3.53 1.13 -5.55
N GLY A 49 -3.72 0.59 -6.74
CA GLY A 49 -4.93 -0.16 -7.04
C GLY A 49 -4.74 -1.65 -7.21
N GLY A 50 -3.55 -2.06 -7.60
CA GLY A 50 -3.31 -3.43 -8.01
C GLY A 50 -2.69 -4.30 -6.94
N THR A 51 -2.17 -3.71 -5.90
CA THR A 51 -1.35 -4.43 -4.92
C THR A 51 -2.11 -4.68 -3.64
N SER A 52 -3.01 -5.63 -3.69
CA SER A 52 -3.74 -6.04 -2.50
C SER A 52 -2.81 -6.44 -1.35
N GLY A 53 -1.64 -7.00 -1.63
CA GLY A 53 -0.67 -7.40 -0.62
C GLY A 53 -0.08 -6.24 0.17
N ALA A 54 0.15 -5.10 -0.49
CA ALA A 54 0.72 -3.92 0.15
C ALA A 54 -0.35 -3.01 0.76
N SER A 55 -1.62 -3.25 0.45
CA SER A 55 -2.73 -2.42 0.90
C SER A 55 -3.49 -2.98 2.09
N THR A 56 -3.12 -4.16 2.57
CA THR A 56 -3.78 -4.82 3.69
C THR A 56 -2.74 -5.43 4.63
N CYS A 57 -2.91 -5.19 5.92
CA CYS A 57 -2.07 -5.79 6.95
C CYS A 57 -2.91 -6.14 8.18
N SER A 58 -2.34 -6.90 9.12
CA SER A 58 -3.00 -7.11 10.41
C SER A 58 -2.86 -5.84 11.27
N MET A 59 -3.75 -5.69 12.26
CA MET A 59 -3.63 -4.58 13.21
C MET A 59 -2.34 -4.66 14.02
N ARG A 60 -1.90 -5.87 14.34
CA ARG A 60 -0.62 -6.08 15.02
C ARG A 60 0.55 -5.56 14.19
N GLN A 61 0.56 -5.86 12.89
CA GLN A 61 1.57 -5.35 11.98
C GLN A 61 1.54 -3.83 11.88
N LEU A 62 0.34 -3.26 11.80
CA LEU A 62 0.18 -1.81 11.71
C LEU A 62 0.69 -1.11 12.96
N PHE A 63 0.35 -1.63 14.13
CA PHE A 63 0.84 -1.09 15.40
C PHE A 63 2.37 -1.20 15.51
N ALA A 64 2.95 -2.33 15.09
CA ALA A 64 4.38 -2.51 15.08
C ALA A 64 5.08 -1.50 14.17
N ALA A 65 4.53 -1.25 12.99
CA ALA A 65 5.05 -0.24 12.07
C ALA A 65 4.97 1.16 12.65
N MET A 66 3.84 1.52 13.27
CA MET A 66 3.68 2.82 13.92
C MET A 66 4.63 3.00 15.10
N ALA A 67 4.89 1.93 15.86
CA ALA A 67 5.86 1.96 16.94
C ALA A 67 7.29 2.15 16.40
N ASP A 68 7.62 1.51 15.30
CA ASP A 68 8.92 1.64 14.64
C ASP A 68 9.15 3.07 14.13
N GLU A 69 8.11 3.70 13.61
CA GLU A 69 8.14 5.10 13.15
C GLU A 69 7.94 6.12 14.28
N ASP A 70 7.78 5.65 15.51
CA ASP A 70 7.58 6.48 16.71
C ASP A 70 6.32 7.37 16.63
N VAL A 71 5.27 6.87 16.02
CA VAL A 71 4.00 7.60 15.89
C VAL A 71 2.81 6.91 16.54
N LEU A 72 3.02 5.73 17.15
CA LEU A 72 1.93 4.96 17.75
C LEU A 72 1.25 5.72 18.89
N VAL A 73 2.02 6.33 19.76
CA VAL A 73 1.49 7.08 20.90
C VAL A 73 0.73 8.31 20.43
N ASP A 74 1.26 9.01 19.42
CA ASP A 74 0.61 10.19 18.85
C ASP A 74 -0.76 9.83 18.26
N ALA A 75 -0.84 8.72 17.55
CA ALA A 75 -2.11 8.25 17.02
C ALA A 75 -3.09 7.86 18.12
N PHE A 76 -2.61 7.14 19.13
CA PHE A 76 -3.43 6.74 20.27
C PHE A 76 -4.00 7.96 21.02
N ASP A 77 -3.19 8.99 21.22
CA ASP A 77 -3.59 10.20 21.95
C ASP A 77 -4.71 10.96 21.25
N GLN A 78 -4.88 10.78 19.95
CA GLN A 78 -5.95 11.41 19.18
C GLN A 78 -7.20 10.55 19.07
N LEU A 79 -7.14 9.31 19.54
CA LEU A 79 -8.28 8.41 19.54
C LEU A 79 -9.32 8.85 20.56
N SER A 80 -10.59 8.81 20.16
CA SER A 80 -11.69 9.08 21.08
C SER A 80 -11.69 8.07 22.23
N SER A 81 -11.93 8.55 23.45
CA SER A 81 -12.11 7.67 24.62
C SER A 81 -13.49 7.03 24.66
N ASP A 82 -14.41 7.43 23.79
CA ASP A 82 -15.75 6.86 23.69
C ASP A 82 -15.67 5.47 23.06
N ILE A 83 -15.98 4.45 23.83
CA ILE A 83 -15.93 3.05 23.36
C ILE A 83 -16.96 2.73 22.27
N THR A 84 -17.94 3.60 22.08
CA THR A 84 -18.92 3.46 20.98
C THR A 84 -18.49 4.16 19.69
N ASN A 85 -17.39 4.91 19.74
CA ASN A 85 -16.84 5.56 18.56
C ASN A 85 -16.30 4.53 17.58
N THR A 86 -16.66 4.67 16.31
CA THR A 86 -16.28 3.72 15.26
C THR A 86 -14.78 3.50 15.17
N TYR A 87 -13.98 4.55 15.32
CA TYR A 87 -12.52 4.44 15.24
C TYR A 87 -11.93 3.80 16.48
N ASN A 88 -12.51 4.05 17.66
CA ASN A 88 -12.13 3.36 18.89
C ASN A 88 -12.40 1.86 18.78
N ILE A 89 -13.56 1.49 18.25
CA ILE A 89 -13.92 0.07 18.01
C ILE A 89 -12.91 -0.57 17.05
N ALA A 90 -12.59 0.09 15.96
CA ALA A 90 -11.62 -0.45 15.00
C ALA A 90 -10.24 -0.62 15.62
N TRP A 91 -9.77 0.37 16.38
CA TRP A 91 -8.48 0.30 17.06
C TRP A 91 -8.37 -0.91 17.98
N ASN A 92 -9.41 -1.17 18.76
CA ASN A 92 -9.37 -2.21 19.79
C ASN A 92 -9.77 -3.60 19.30
N HIS A 93 -10.54 -3.70 18.21
CA HIS A 93 -11.18 -4.96 17.84
C HIS A 93 -10.95 -5.40 16.39
N ALA A 94 -10.48 -4.54 15.52
CA ALA A 94 -10.20 -4.95 14.15
C ALA A 94 -9.04 -5.93 14.12
N TYR A 95 -9.19 -6.97 13.29
CA TYR A 95 -8.12 -7.95 13.09
C TYR A 95 -7.18 -7.55 11.95
N ARG A 96 -7.74 -7.06 10.86
CA ARG A 96 -7.01 -6.63 9.67
C ARG A 96 -7.45 -5.24 9.28
N MET A 97 -6.59 -4.57 8.55
CA MET A 97 -6.85 -3.22 8.10
C MET A 97 -6.42 -3.06 6.66
N THR A 98 -7.31 -2.47 5.86
CA THR A 98 -7.03 -2.10 4.47
C THR A 98 -6.74 -0.60 4.40
N ILE A 99 -5.82 -0.21 3.55
CA ILE A 99 -5.39 1.19 3.44
C ILE A 99 -6.55 2.12 3.03
N THR A 100 -7.58 1.60 2.37
CA THR A 100 -8.76 2.36 1.97
C THR A 100 -9.88 2.37 3.02
N ASP A 101 -9.69 1.68 4.13
CA ASP A 101 -10.69 1.63 5.19
C ASP A 101 -10.92 3.03 5.78
N PRO A 102 -12.17 3.39 6.13
CA PRO A 102 -12.47 4.68 6.78
C PRO A 102 -11.65 4.95 8.04
N PHE A 103 -11.26 3.93 8.78
CA PHE A 103 -10.36 4.08 9.92
C PHE A 103 -9.01 4.70 9.48
N ILE A 104 -8.49 4.28 8.33
CA ILE A 104 -7.24 4.81 7.79
C ILE A 104 -7.45 6.21 7.22
N THR A 105 -8.39 6.36 6.30
CA THR A 105 -8.59 7.61 5.57
C THR A 105 -9.22 8.71 6.42
N GLY A 106 -10.09 8.34 7.35
CA GLY A 106 -10.84 9.29 8.18
C GLY A 106 -10.22 9.59 9.54
N PHE A 107 -9.41 8.68 10.06
CA PHE A 107 -8.81 8.86 11.38
C PHE A 107 -7.28 8.80 11.35
N LEU A 108 -6.69 7.67 10.96
CA LEU A 108 -5.25 7.45 11.16
C LEU A 108 -4.41 8.39 10.30
N GLN A 109 -4.73 8.52 9.04
CA GLN A 109 -3.98 9.36 8.12
C GLN A 109 -4.00 10.84 8.53
N PRO A 110 -5.17 11.44 8.85
CA PRO A 110 -5.21 12.81 9.40
C PRO A 110 -4.49 12.94 10.74
N ALA A 111 -4.62 11.95 11.62
CA ALA A 111 -4.00 11.98 12.94
C ALA A 111 -2.47 12.01 12.85
N LEU A 112 -1.90 11.29 11.91
CA LEU A 112 -0.46 11.26 11.68
C LEU A 112 0.02 12.41 10.78
N GLY A 113 -0.89 13.10 10.08
CA GLY A 113 -0.53 14.10 9.09
C GLY A 113 0.18 13.49 7.89
N TYR A 114 -0.11 12.24 7.57
CA TYR A 114 0.55 11.51 6.49
C TYR A 114 -0.11 11.77 5.14
N SER A 115 0.70 11.89 4.11
CA SER A 115 0.26 11.85 2.72
C SER A 115 -0.10 10.41 2.32
N ASP A 116 -0.73 10.25 1.16
CA ASP A 116 -1.04 8.92 0.63
C ASP A 116 0.23 8.07 0.45
N VAL A 117 1.30 8.68 -0.02
CA VAL A 117 2.60 8.00 -0.19
C VAL A 117 3.16 7.54 1.15
N GLN A 118 3.06 8.36 2.18
CA GLN A 118 3.52 8.00 3.52
C GLN A 118 2.69 6.87 4.12
N MET A 119 1.37 6.85 3.89
CA MET A 119 0.51 5.75 4.32
C MET A 119 0.86 4.44 3.61
N ILE A 120 1.13 4.49 2.32
CA ILE A 120 1.58 3.31 1.57
C ILE A 120 2.89 2.79 2.15
N ALA A 121 3.84 3.68 2.43
CA ALA A 121 5.12 3.31 3.03
C ALA A 121 4.93 2.66 4.41
N LEU A 122 4.00 3.17 5.21
CA LEU A 122 3.69 2.59 6.52
C LEU A 122 3.14 1.17 6.39
N PHE A 123 2.24 0.94 5.43
CA PHE A 123 1.69 -0.40 5.17
C PHE A 123 2.74 -1.36 4.65
N VAL A 124 3.64 -0.91 3.78
CA VAL A 124 4.77 -1.72 3.31
C VAL A 124 5.67 -2.11 4.48
N LEU A 125 5.98 -1.16 5.36
CA LEU A 125 6.74 -1.44 6.58
C LEU A 125 6.00 -2.44 7.47
N ALA A 126 4.70 -2.28 7.64
CA ALA A 126 3.87 -3.16 8.46
C ALA A 126 4.00 -4.63 8.02
N LEU A 127 4.04 -4.88 6.72
CA LEU A 127 4.15 -6.24 6.18
C LEU A 127 5.49 -6.90 6.48
N THR A 128 6.49 -6.17 6.94
CA THR A 128 7.77 -6.75 7.37
C THR A 128 7.71 -7.34 8.78
N PHE A 129 6.67 -7.03 9.54
CA PHE A 129 6.48 -7.55 10.89
C PHE A 129 5.59 -8.80 10.90
N PRO A 130 5.68 -9.64 11.95
CA PRO A 130 4.80 -10.82 12.08
C PRO A 130 3.33 -10.43 12.17
N VAL A 131 2.50 -11.24 11.58
CA VAL A 131 1.04 -11.09 11.61
C VAL A 131 0.49 -11.16 13.03
#